data_07587672857facb1a9eb030b471c78f4
#
_entry.id   07587672857facb1a9eb030b471c78f4
#
_cell.length_a   1.000
_cell.length_b   1.000
_cell.length_c   1.000
_cell.angle_alpha   90.00
_cell.angle_beta   90.00
_cell.angle_gamma   90.00
#
_symmetry.space_group_name_H-M   'P 1'
#
loop_
_entity.id
_entity.type
_entity.pdbx_description
1 polymer ?
#
loop_
_entity_poly.entity_id
_entity_poly.type
_entity_poly.pdbx_seq_one_letter_code
_entity_poly.pdbx_strand_id
1 'polypeptide(L)'
;MSRQSQPSWQSLAGGIIAALAVLIAFNSFVIINPGQAGVLSILGKARDGALLEGIHFKPPLISVVDVYDVTVQKFEVPAQSATKDLQDLSARFAINFRLDPLEIVTIRRTQGTLENIVAKIIAPQTQESFKIAAAVRTVEEAITKRSELKQDFDTALDQRLQKYGIIVLDTSVVDLNFSPEFAKAVEDKQIAEQKAQRAVYIAKEAEQEAQADINRAKGRAEAQRLLAETLKAQGGQLVLQKEAIEAWRQGGALVPKVLVIGDSKNSVPFLLNLEDELKQDTPTK
;
A
#
# COMPACT_ATOMS: atom_id res chain seq x y z
N MET A 1 2.83 -81.33 -46.37
CA MET A 1 1.68 -80.56 -46.78
C MET A 1 1.01 -79.94 -45.57
N SER A 2 1.29 -78.76 -45.29
CA SER A 2 0.71 -77.95 -44.13
C SER A 2 -0.62 -77.37 -44.62
N ARG A 3 -1.73 -77.83 -44.09
CA ARG A 3 -3.03 -77.18 -44.24
C ARG A 3 -3.01 -75.84 -43.52
N GLN A 4 -2.86 -74.77 -44.25
CA GLN A 4 -3.20 -73.40 -43.77
C GLN A 4 -4.75 -73.40 -43.61
N SER A 5 -5.20 -73.45 -42.36
CA SER A 5 -6.61 -73.21 -42.03
C SER A 5 -6.91 -71.75 -42.29
N GLN A 6 -7.61 -71.42 -43.36
CA GLN A 6 -8.10 -70.05 -43.55
C GLN A 6 -9.09 -69.76 -42.42
N PRO A 7 -8.93 -68.59 -41.76
CA PRO A 7 -9.81 -68.17 -40.66
C PRO A 7 -11.26 -68.15 -41.29
N SER A 8 -12.19 -68.86 -40.66
CA SER A 8 -13.56 -68.82 -41.05
C SER A 8 -14.12 -67.42 -40.85
N TRP A 9 -14.94 -66.92 -41.79
CA TRP A 9 -15.57 -65.58 -41.67
C TRP A 9 -16.25 -65.36 -40.30
N GLN A 10 -16.80 -66.44 -39.73
CA GLN A 10 -17.41 -66.43 -38.40
C GLN A 10 -16.41 -66.12 -37.24
N SER A 11 -15.19 -66.62 -37.32
CA SER A 11 -14.14 -66.33 -36.30
C SER A 11 -13.62 -64.91 -36.43
N LEU A 12 -13.50 -64.39 -37.65
CA LEU A 12 -13.12 -62.95 -37.88
C LEU A 12 -14.27 -62.05 -37.42
N ALA A 13 -15.52 -62.30 -37.70
CA ALA A 13 -16.70 -61.58 -37.24
C ALA A 13 -16.77 -61.56 -35.67
N GLY A 14 -16.56 -62.75 -35.05
CA GLY A 14 -16.53 -62.90 -33.61
C GLY A 14 -15.41 -62.08 -32.94
N GLY A 15 -14.23 -62.09 -33.57
CA GLY A 15 -13.07 -61.23 -33.09
C GLY A 15 -13.36 -59.74 -33.18
N ILE A 16 -14.00 -59.28 -34.25
CA ILE A 16 -14.38 -57.87 -34.42
C ILE A 16 -15.43 -57.46 -33.37
N ILE A 17 -16.45 -58.27 -33.15
CA ILE A 17 -17.50 -58.03 -32.13
C ILE A 17 -16.90 -58.00 -30.74
N ALA A 18 -16.00 -58.91 -30.40
CA ALA A 18 -15.32 -58.93 -29.11
C ALA A 18 -14.44 -57.69 -28.92
N ALA A 19 -13.66 -57.28 -29.93
CA ALA A 19 -12.85 -56.05 -29.89
C ALA A 19 -13.72 -54.81 -29.72
N LEU A 20 -14.86 -54.76 -30.41
CA LEU A 20 -15.81 -53.65 -30.30
C LEU A 20 -16.49 -53.61 -28.93
N ALA A 21 -16.83 -54.76 -28.33
CA ALA A 21 -17.36 -54.84 -26.97
C ALA A 21 -16.36 -54.39 -25.93
N VAL A 22 -15.06 -54.70 -26.07
CA VAL A 22 -13.98 -54.25 -25.22
C VAL A 22 -13.80 -52.74 -25.35
N LEU A 23 -13.78 -52.19 -26.55
CA LEU A 23 -13.69 -50.74 -26.78
C LEU A 23 -14.88 -50.00 -26.16
N ILE A 24 -16.08 -50.53 -26.26
CA ILE A 24 -17.29 -49.98 -25.63
C ILE A 24 -17.18 -50.01 -24.12
N ALA A 25 -16.69 -51.11 -23.54
CA ALA A 25 -16.50 -51.26 -22.10
C ALA A 25 -15.49 -50.25 -21.56
N PHE A 26 -14.35 -50.07 -22.24
CA PHE A 26 -13.37 -49.05 -21.85
C PHE A 26 -13.89 -47.60 -21.93
N ASN A 27 -14.80 -47.30 -22.85
CA ASN A 27 -15.41 -45.98 -23.01
C ASN A 27 -16.60 -45.75 -22.06
N SER A 28 -16.96 -46.75 -21.24
CA SER A 28 -18.12 -46.67 -20.33
C SER A 28 -17.77 -46.06 -18.97
N PHE A 29 -16.50 -45.75 -18.69
CA PHE A 29 -16.07 -45.18 -17.44
C PHE A 29 -15.38 -43.84 -17.66
N VAL A 30 -15.51 -42.94 -16.67
CA VAL A 30 -14.79 -41.69 -16.57
C VAL A 30 -14.26 -41.52 -15.15
N ILE A 31 -13.05 -41.06 -15.03
CA ILE A 31 -12.41 -40.77 -13.76
C ILE A 31 -12.43 -39.28 -13.59
N ILE A 32 -13.00 -38.78 -12.48
CA ILE A 32 -12.98 -37.40 -12.06
C ILE A 32 -11.90 -37.28 -10.98
N ASN A 33 -10.92 -36.44 -11.23
CA ASN A 33 -9.80 -36.21 -10.27
C ASN A 33 -10.24 -35.37 -9.07
N PRO A 34 -9.55 -35.46 -7.93
CA PRO A 34 -9.74 -34.55 -6.82
C PRO A 34 -9.63 -33.08 -7.28
N GLY A 35 -10.51 -32.20 -6.77
CA GLY A 35 -10.57 -30.81 -7.18
C GLY A 35 -11.33 -30.55 -8.49
N GLN A 36 -11.95 -31.60 -9.07
CA GLN A 36 -12.78 -31.50 -10.27
C GLN A 36 -14.19 -31.97 -9.99
N ALA A 37 -15.14 -31.47 -10.79
CA ALA A 37 -16.51 -31.96 -10.83
C ALA A 37 -16.95 -32.13 -12.29
N GLY A 38 -17.69 -33.20 -12.58
CA GLY A 38 -18.11 -33.52 -13.91
C GLY A 38 -19.63 -33.34 -14.10
N VAL A 39 -20.04 -32.94 -15.31
CA VAL A 39 -21.41 -32.89 -15.72
C VAL A 39 -21.63 -33.90 -16.84
N LEU A 40 -22.44 -34.93 -16.58
CA LEU A 40 -22.77 -35.93 -17.57
C LEU A 40 -23.88 -35.41 -18.51
N SER A 41 -23.57 -35.29 -19.78
CA SER A 41 -24.54 -34.95 -20.83
C SER A 41 -24.82 -36.18 -21.70
N ILE A 42 -26.08 -36.55 -21.82
CA ILE A 42 -26.54 -37.67 -22.68
C ILE A 42 -27.31 -37.04 -23.82
N LEU A 43 -26.87 -37.31 -25.06
CA LEU A 43 -27.47 -36.75 -26.28
C LEU A 43 -27.69 -35.22 -26.18
N GLY A 44 -26.74 -34.50 -25.58
CA GLY A 44 -26.78 -33.04 -25.41
C GLY A 44 -27.60 -32.55 -24.21
N LYS A 45 -28.29 -33.42 -23.46
CA LYS A 45 -29.04 -33.05 -22.25
C LYS A 45 -28.18 -33.35 -21.02
N ALA A 46 -27.86 -32.32 -20.25
CA ALA A 46 -27.19 -32.50 -18.98
C ALA A 46 -28.08 -33.24 -17.98
N ARG A 47 -27.57 -34.32 -17.42
CA ARG A 47 -28.25 -35.13 -16.39
C ARG A 47 -28.18 -34.39 -15.05
N ASP A 48 -29.20 -34.62 -14.20
CA ASP A 48 -29.19 -34.11 -12.84
C ASP A 48 -28.18 -34.88 -11.97
N GLY A 49 -27.48 -34.17 -11.09
CA GLY A 49 -26.45 -34.70 -10.23
C GLY A 49 -25.03 -34.47 -10.78
N ALA A 50 -24.20 -33.77 -10.03
CA ALA A 50 -22.80 -33.60 -10.33
C ALA A 50 -22.03 -34.89 -10.11
N LEU A 51 -21.09 -35.19 -11.01
CA LEU A 51 -20.13 -36.28 -10.82
C LEU A 51 -18.97 -35.69 -9.96
N LEU A 52 -18.92 -36.11 -8.72
CA LEU A 52 -17.81 -35.72 -7.80
C LEU A 52 -16.58 -36.57 -8.11
N GLU A 53 -15.53 -36.41 -7.35
CA GLU A 53 -14.28 -37.17 -7.48
C GLU A 53 -14.53 -38.68 -7.42
N GLY A 54 -13.81 -39.45 -8.23
CA GLY A 54 -13.89 -40.89 -8.29
C GLY A 54 -14.23 -41.44 -9.68
N ILE A 55 -14.59 -42.73 -9.74
CA ILE A 55 -14.92 -43.43 -10.95
C ILE A 55 -16.45 -43.41 -11.16
N HIS A 56 -16.89 -42.98 -12.34
CA HIS A 56 -18.29 -42.90 -12.69
C HIS A 56 -18.57 -43.67 -13.97
N PHE A 57 -19.75 -44.34 -14.02
CA PHE A 57 -20.22 -44.98 -15.21
C PHE A 57 -20.92 -43.96 -16.12
N LYS A 58 -20.56 -43.97 -17.41
CA LYS A 58 -21.23 -43.20 -18.46
C LYS A 58 -21.69 -44.09 -19.60
N PRO A 59 -22.88 -43.89 -20.19
CA PRO A 59 -23.29 -44.58 -21.40
C PRO A 59 -22.27 -44.32 -22.54
N PRO A 60 -21.67 -45.37 -23.11
CA PRO A 60 -20.71 -45.20 -24.20
C PRO A 60 -21.39 -44.64 -25.46
N LEU A 61 -20.65 -43.95 -26.32
CA LEU A 61 -21.02 -43.38 -27.62
C LEU A 61 -22.02 -42.22 -27.58
N ILE A 62 -22.92 -42.14 -26.62
CA ILE A 62 -24.02 -41.14 -26.57
C ILE A 62 -23.86 -40.12 -25.45
N SER A 63 -22.81 -40.24 -24.63
CA SER A 63 -22.57 -39.35 -23.49
C SER A 63 -21.23 -38.62 -23.58
N VAL A 64 -21.25 -37.39 -23.11
CA VAL A 64 -20.09 -36.54 -22.93
C VAL A 64 -20.04 -36.09 -21.46
N VAL A 65 -18.86 -36.04 -20.86
CA VAL A 65 -18.68 -35.51 -19.54
C VAL A 65 -17.84 -34.23 -19.66
N ASP A 66 -18.43 -33.10 -19.27
CA ASP A 66 -17.76 -31.84 -19.17
C ASP A 66 -17.16 -31.75 -17.76
N VAL A 67 -15.84 -31.58 -17.64
CA VAL A 67 -15.12 -31.54 -16.39
C VAL A 67 -14.80 -30.08 -16.08
N TYR A 68 -15.12 -29.65 -14.86
CA TYR A 68 -14.86 -28.32 -14.32
C TYR A 68 -13.87 -28.41 -13.18
N ASP A 69 -12.92 -27.49 -13.16
CA ASP A 69 -12.07 -27.29 -12.00
C ASP A 69 -12.87 -26.52 -10.94
N VAL A 70 -13.03 -27.13 -9.75
CA VAL A 70 -13.74 -26.54 -8.61
C VAL A 70 -12.78 -26.08 -7.52
N THR A 71 -11.49 -26.09 -7.79
CA THR A 71 -10.48 -25.51 -6.90
C THR A 71 -10.52 -24.00 -6.96
N VAL A 72 -9.72 -23.36 -6.10
CA VAL A 72 -9.61 -21.90 -6.08
C VAL A 72 -8.91 -21.41 -7.34
N GLN A 73 -9.57 -20.54 -8.05
CA GLN A 73 -9.06 -19.92 -9.26
C GLN A 73 -8.91 -18.41 -9.05
N LYS A 74 -7.89 -17.83 -9.66
CA LYS A 74 -7.66 -16.40 -9.68
C LYS A 74 -7.96 -15.84 -11.07
N PHE A 75 -8.71 -14.74 -11.10
CA PHE A 75 -8.94 -14.00 -12.32
C PHE A 75 -8.81 -12.49 -12.07
N GLU A 76 -8.18 -11.77 -13.02
CA GLU A 76 -8.02 -10.32 -12.93
C GLU A 76 -8.97 -9.61 -13.87
N VAL A 77 -9.76 -8.68 -13.33
CA VAL A 77 -10.77 -7.92 -14.04
C VAL A 77 -10.48 -6.43 -13.93
N PRO A 78 -10.32 -5.71 -15.05
CA PRO A 78 -10.34 -4.27 -15.03
C PRO A 78 -11.77 -3.77 -14.82
N ALA A 79 -11.94 -2.75 -14.00
CA ALA A 79 -13.22 -2.11 -13.73
C ALA A 79 -13.06 -0.58 -13.74
N GLN A 80 -14.09 0.10 -14.24
CA GLN A 80 -14.13 1.57 -14.32
C GLN A 80 -15.44 2.07 -13.74
N SER A 81 -15.38 3.19 -13.04
CA SER A 81 -16.53 3.83 -12.42
C SER A 81 -16.34 5.32 -12.31
N ALA A 82 -17.43 6.04 -12.13
CA ALA A 82 -17.39 7.41 -11.64
C ALA A 82 -17.66 7.41 -10.12
N THR A 83 -16.98 8.27 -9.40
CA THR A 83 -17.18 8.51 -7.97
C THR A 83 -18.38 9.46 -7.74
N LYS A 84 -18.73 9.68 -6.48
CA LYS A 84 -19.81 10.60 -6.08
C LYS A 84 -19.58 12.05 -6.57
N ASP A 85 -18.34 12.46 -6.67
CA ASP A 85 -17.90 13.76 -7.19
C ASP A 85 -17.62 13.75 -8.70
N LEU A 86 -18.17 12.74 -9.41
CA LEU A 86 -18.11 12.59 -10.88
C LEU A 86 -16.69 12.52 -11.45
N GLN A 87 -15.74 12.02 -10.66
CA GLN A 87 -14.39 11.77 -11.12
C GLN A 87 -14.25 10.34 -11.63
N ASP A 88 -13.51 10.15 -12.71
CA ASP A 88 -13.22 8.83 -13.26
C ASP A 88 -12.26 8.06 -12.35
N LEU A 89 -12.68 6.86 -12.01
CA LEU A 89 -11.94 5.91 -11.18
C LEU A 89 -11.79 4.60 -11.94
N SER A 90 -10.57 4.18 -12.21
CA SER A 90 -10.26 2.88 -12.79
C SER A 90 -9.51 2.01 -11.78
N ALA A 91 -9.90 0.75 -11.72
CA ALA A 91 -9.31 -0.23 -10.83
C ALA A 91 -9.08 -1.56 -11.54
N ARG A 92 -8.17 -2.36 -11.03
CA ARG A 92 -8.00 -3.75 -11.41
C ARG A 92 -8.18 -4.61 -10.18
N PHE A 93 -9.11 -5.56 -10.26
CA PHE A 93 -9.41 -6.48 -9.18
C PHE A 93 -8.88 -7.87 -9.50
N ALA A 94 -8.16 -8.48 -8.58
CA ALA A 94 -7.88 -9.90 -8.58
C ALA A 94 -8.93 -10.58 -7.70
N ILE A 95 -9.70 -11.51 -8.29
CA ILE A 95 -10.78 -12.21 -7.64
C ILE A 95 -10.38 -13.67 -7.51
N ASN A 96 -10.32 -14.17 -6.28
CA ASN A 96 -10.15 -15.57 -5.97
C ASN A 96 -11.52 -16.17 -5.73
N PHE A 97 -11.93 -17.09 -6.59
CA PHE A 97 -13.23 -17.71 -6.54
C PHE A 97 -13.12 -19.21 -6.79
N ARG A 98 -14.17 -19.93 -6.45
CA ARG A 98 -14.38 -21.33 -6.84
C ARG A 98 -15.82 -21.54 -7.28
N LEU A 99 -16.02 -22.55 -8.10
CA LEU A 99 -17.37 -23.01 -8.44
C LEU A 99 -17.90 -23.93 -7.35
N ASP A 100 -19.21 -23.85 -7.06
CA ASP A 100 -19.84 -24.79 -6.15
C ASP A 100 -20.00 -26.15 -6.85
N PRO A 101 -19.36 -27.22 -6.34
CA PRO A 101 -19.47 -28.55 -6.96
C PRO A 101 -20.92 -29.08 -7.06
N LEU A 102 -21.78 -28.64 -6.15
CA LEU A 102 -23.17 -29.07 -6.14
C LEU A 102 -24.02 -28.35 -7.19
N GLU A 103 -23.67 -27.12 -7.51
CA GLU A 103 -24.36 -26.30 -8.52
C GLU A 103 -23.78 -26.45 -9.93
N ILE A 104 -22.75 -27.27 -10.13
CA ILE A 104 -22.03 -27.35 -11.41
C ILE A 104 -22.93 -27.73 -12.59
N VAL A 105 -23.98 -28.51 -12.35
CA VAL A 105 -24.97 -28.90 -13.37
C VAL A 105 -25.81 -27.70 -13.81
N THR A 106 -26.23 -26.88 -12.84
CA THR A 106 -26.96 -25.62 -13.08
C THR A 106 -26.08 -24.66 -13.84
N ILE A 107 -24.82 -24.51 -13.40
CA ILE A 107 -23.78 -23.70 -14.03
C ILE A 107 -23.61 -24.14 -15.50
N ARG A 108 -23.46 -25.44 -15.78
CA ARG A 108 -23.30 -25.95 -17.15
C ARG A 108 -24.51 -25.63 -18.03
N ARG A 109 -25.73 -25.77 -17.49
CA ARG A 109 -26.97 -25.51 -18.22
C ARG A 109 -27.19 -24.03 -18.54
N THR A 110 -26.86 -23.16 -17.64
CA THR A 110 -27.19 -21.72 -17.72
C THR A 110 -26.06 -20.87 -18.23
N GLN A 111 -24.82 -21.24 -17.94
CA GLN A 111 -23.65 -20.40 -18.12
C GLN A 111 -22.62 -20.97 -19.12
N GLY A 112 -22.60 -22.29 -19.27
CA GLY A 112 -21.73 -22.97 -20.23
C GLY A 112 -20.38 -23.32 -19.70
N THR A 113 -19.30 -22.92 -20.41
CA THR A 113 -17.91 -23.20 -20.04
C THR A 113 -17.36 -22.17 -19.03
N LEU A 114 -16.23 -22.48 -18.37
CA LEU A 114 -15.57 -21.58 -17.45
C LEU A 114 -15.22 -20.22 -18.09
N GLU A 115 -14.77 -20.22 -19.33
CA GLU A 115 -14.46 -18.97 -20.06
C GLU A 115 -15.71 -18.09 -20.23
N ASN A 116 -16.88 -18.72 -20.50
CA ASN A 116 -18.15 -18.01 -20.56
C ASN A 116 -18.55 -17.43 -19.20
N ILE A 117 -18.32 -18.16 -18.12
CA ILE A 117 -18.60 -17.72 -16.75
C ILE A 117 -17.76 -16.46 -16.44
N VAL A 118 -16.48 -16.51 -16.72
CA VAL A 118 -15.57 -15.37 -16.53
C VAL A 118 -16.02 -14.17 -17.37
N ALA A 119 -16.21 -14.36 -18.67
CA ALA A 119 -16.49 -13.26 -19.60
C ALA A 119 -17.89 -12.67 -19.44
N LYS A 120 -18.90 -13.50 -19.17
CA LYS A 120 -20.32 -13.08 -19.17
C LYS A 120 -20.90 -12.84 -17.78
N ILE A 121 -20.24 -13.34 -16.72
CA ILE A 121 -20.76 -13.21 -15.36
C ILE A 121 -19.74 -12.51 -14.46
N ILE A 122 -18.56 -13.08 -14.25
CA ILE A 122 -17.59 -12.51 -13.29
C ILE A 122 -17.20 -11.10 -13.69
N ALA A 123 -16.77 -10.88 -14.93
CA ALA A 123 -16.32 -9.57 -15.35
C ALA A 123 -17.42 -8.49 -15.29
N PRO A 124 -18.66 -8.70 -15.82
CA PRO A 124 -19.73 -7.72 -15.71
C PRO A 124 -20.20 -7.49 -14.26
N GLN A 125 -20.28 -8.54 -13.43
CA GLN A 125 -20.70 -8.40 -12.04
C GLN A 125 -19.65 -7.66 -11.20
N THR A 126 -18.37 -7.88 -11.47
CA THR A 126 -17.25 -7.10 -10.87
C THR A 126 -17.36 -5.62 -11.23
N GLN A 127 -17.56 -5.32 -12.51
CA GLN A 127 -17.75 -3.95 -12.99
C GLN A 127 -18.91 -3.26 -12.28
N GLU A 128 -20.05 -3.94 -12.18
CA GLU A 128 -21.25 -3.39 -11.55
C GLU A 128 -21.11 -3.24 -10.05
N SER A 129 -20.47 -4.20 -9.35
CA SER A 129 -20.20 -4.10 -7.93
C SER A 129 -19.25 -2.94 -7.61
N PHE A 130 -18.26 -2.72 -8.48
CA PHE A 130 -17.35 -1.59 -8.34
C PHE A 130 -18.07 -0.25 -8.54
N LYS A 131 -18.96 -0.14 -9.53
CA LYS A 131 -19.78 1.07 -9.74
C LYS A 131 -20.60 1.41 -8.51
N ILE A 132 -21.23 0.43 -7.89
CA ILE A 132 -22.04 0.64 -6.68
C ILE A 132 -21.15 1.12 -5.52
N ALA A 133 -20.01 0.47 -5.28
CA ALA A 133 -19.12 0.82 -4.19
C ALA A 133 -18.45 2.20 -4.38
N ALA A 134 -18.13 2.58 -5.62
CA ALA A 134 -17.49 3.85 -5.95
C ALA A 134 -18.48 5.03 -5.95
N ALA A 135 -19.73 4.82 -6.42
CA ALA A 135 -20.72 5.88 -6.56
C ALA A 135 -21.15 6.56 -5.25
N VAL A 136 -20.98 5.89 -4.12
CA VAL A 136 -21.32 6.43 -2.79
C VAL A 136 -20.19 7.20 -2.12
N ARG A 137 -18.99 7.19 -2.70
CA ARG A 137 -17.77 7.78 -2.14
C ARG A 137 -17.18 8.85 -3.06
N THR A 138 -16.54 9.85 -2.44
CA THR A 138 -15.67 10.78 -3.15
C THR A 138 -14.32 10.11 -3.45
N VAL A 139 -13.54 10.68 -4.37
CA VAL A 139 -12.19 10.18 -4.65
C VAL A 139 -11.30 10.23 -3.41
N GLU A 140 -11.39 11.30 -2.61
CA GLU A 140 -10.63 11.42 -1.36
C GLU A 140 -10.98 10.31 -0.36
N GLU A 141 -12.27 9.99 -0.23
CA GLU A 141 -12.73 8.85 0.59
C GLU A 141 -12.29 7.50 0.03
N ALA A 142 -12.28 7.33 -1.29
CA ALA A 142 -11.82 6.10 -1.93
C ALA A 142 -10.31 5.85 -1.69
N ILE A 143 -9.51 6.92 -1.53
CA ILE A 143 -8.09 6.84 -1.20
C ILE A 143 -7.87 6.58 0.30
N THR A 144 -8.51 7.39 1.15
CA THR A 144 -8.27 7.38 2.60
C THR A 144 -8.95 6.21 3.31
N LYS A 145 -10.11 5.76 2.78
CA LYS A 145 -10.94 4.69 3.33
C LYS A 145 -10.99 3.47 2.42
N ARG A 146 -9.84 3.06 1.87
CA ARG A 146 -9.74 1.91 0.94
C ARG A 146 -10.33 0.61 1.50
N SER A 147 -10.21 0.39 2.80
CA SER A 147 -10.76 -0.79 3.47
C SER A 147 -12.28 -0.83 3.43
N GLU A 148 -12.94 0.32 3.63
CA GLU A 148 -14.39 0.41 3.53
C GLU A 148 -14.88 0.25 2.09
N LEU A 149 -14.18 0.85 1.11
CA LEU A 149 -14.48 0.66 -0.31
C LEU A 149 -14.38 -0.82 -0.71
N LYS A 150 -13.31 -1.50 -0.26
CA LYS A 150 -13.13 -2.94 -0.49
C LYS A 150 -14.27 -3.74 0.12
N GLN A 151 -14.65 -3.46 1.36
CA GLN A 151 -15.71 -4.19 2.07
C GLN A 151 -17.07 -4.05 1.35
N ASP A 152 -17.43 -2.85 0.90
CA ASP A 152 -18.67 -2.63 0.15
C ASP A 152 -18.64 -3.34 -1.19
N PHE A 153 -17.50 -3.30 -1.88
CA PHE A 153 -17.29 -4.03 -3.13
C PHE A 153 -17.41 -5.54 -2.92
N ASP A 154 -16.74 -6.10 -1.91
CA ASP A 154 -16.76 -7.53 -1.60
C ASP A 154 -18.19 -8.00 -1.30
N THR A 155 -18.92 -7.24 -0.47
CA THR A 155 -20.30 -7.55 -0.12
C THR A 155 -21.22 -7.53 -1.35
N ALA A 156 -21.08 -6.51 -2.19
CA ALA A 156 -21.89 -6.39 -3.40
C ALA A 156 -21.57 -7.50 -4.43
N LEU A 157 -20.28 -7.85 -4.56
CA LEU A 157 -19.83 -8.89 -5.49
C LEU A 157 -20.28 -10.28 -5.04
N ASP A 158 -20.09 -10.62 -3.75
CA ASP A 158 -20.46 -11.92 -3.20
C ASP A 158 -21.97 -12.18 -3.36
N GLN A 159 -22.81 -11.22 -2.97
CA GLN A 159 -24.28 -11.32 -3.13
C GLN A 159 -24.72 -11.54 -4.57
N ARG A 160 -23.97 -11.01 -5.55
CA ARG A 160 -24.27 -11.14 -6.97
C ARG A 160 -23.78 -12.46 -7.54
N LEU A 161 -22.56 -12.89 -7.19
CA LEU A 161 -21.96 -14.09 -7.74
C LEU A 161 -22.52 -15.38 -7.12
N GLN A 162 -22.94 -15.33 -5.85
CA GLN A 162 -23.56 -16.46 -5.17
C GLN A 162 -24.82 -16.97 -5.89
N LYS A 163 -25.59 -16.08 -6.53
CA LYS A 163 -26.78 -16.45 -7.35
C LYS A 163 -26.45 -17.33 -8.56
N TYR A 164 -25.20 -17.37 -8.97
CA TYR A 164 -24.70 -18.14 -10.09
C TYR A 164 -23.92 -19.38 -9.68
N GLY A 165 -23.92 -19.75 -8.39
CA GLY A 165 -23.14 -20.86 -7.87
C GLY A 165 -21.63 -20.59 -7.82
N ILE A 166 -21.23 -19.32 -7.80
CA ILE A 166 -19.83 -18.90 -7.73
C ILE A 166 -19.57 -18.38 -6.32
N ILE A 167 -18.61 -18.98 -5.63
CA ILE A 167 -18.22 -18.62 -4.27
C ILE A 167 -16.96 -17.76 -4.35
N VAL A 168 -17.05 -16.50 -3.92
CA VAL A 168 -15.92 -15.60 -3.79
C VAL A 168 -15.23 -15.89 -2.45
N LEU A 169 -13.91 -16.12 -2.50
CA LEU A 169 -13.11 -16.40 -1.30
C LEU A 169 -12.40 -15.16 -0.79
N ASP A 170 -11.82 -14.40 -1.72
CA ASP A 170 -11.14 -13.14 -1.42
C ASP A 170 -11.03 -12.31 -2.70
N THR A 171 -10.95 -11.00 -2.51
CA THR A 171 -10.67 -10.06 -3.59
C THR A 171 -9.50 -9.15 -3.21
N SER A 172 -8.73 -8.75 -4.20
CA SER A 172 -7.62 -7.81 -4.00
C SER A 172 -7.70 -6.70 -5.04
N VAL A 173 -7.53 -5.46 -4.59
CA VAL A 173 -7.36 -4.31 -5.47
C VAL A 173 -5.90 -4.27 -5.90
N VAL A 174 -5.63 -4.61 -7.15
CA VAL A 174 -4.26 -4.61 -7.71
C VAL A 174 -3.80 -3.19 -8.00
N ASP A 175 -4.66 -2.44 -8.72
CA ASP A 175 -4.40 -1.06 -9.10
C ASP A 175 -5.64 -0.21 -8.83
N LEU A 176 -5.42 1.05 -8.45
CA LEU A 176 -6.46 2.06 -8.32
C LEU A 176 -5.92 3.37 -8.90
N ASN A 177 -6.44 3.78 -10.04
CA ASN A 177 -5.97 4.93 -10.78
C ASN A 177 -7.08 5.97 -10.93
N PHE A 178 -6.69 7.24 -10.84
CA PHE A 178 -7.54 8.41 -10.98
C PHE A 178 -7.19 9.14 -12.26
N SER A 179 -8.05 10.10 -12.67
CA SER A 179 -7.71 10.95 -13.79
C SER A 179 -6.42 11.74 -13.51
N PRO A 180 -5.56 11.95 -14.52
CA PRO A 180 -4.31 12.70 -14.33
C PRO A 180 -4.54 14.12 -13.82
N GLU A 181 -5.65 14.76 -14.24
CA GLU A 181 -6.05 16.09 -13.82
C GLU A 181 -6.38 16.14 -12.33
N PHE A 182 -7.12 15.13 -11.85
CA PHE A 182 -7.44 15.02 -10.43
C PHE A 182 -6.20 14.73 -9.59
N ALA A 183 -5.33 13.80 -10.02
CA ALA A 183 -4.09 13.50 -9.34
C ALA A 183 -3.23 14.76 -9.13
N LYS A 184 -3.11 15.59 -10.19
CA LYS A 184 -2.40 16.86 -10.12
C LYS A 184 -3.07 17.86 -9.18
N ALA A 185 -4.40 17.98 -9.21
CA ALA A 185 -5.14 18.89 -8.32
C ALA A 185 -4.97 18.50 -6.84
N VAL A 186 -4.94 17.21 -6.52
CA VAL A 186 -4.67 16.69 -5.16
C VAL A 186 -3.23 17.00 -4.75
N GLU A 187 -2.26 16.80 -5.63
CA GLU A 187 -0.87 17.13 -5.38
C GLU A 187 -0.70 18.63 -5.10
N ASP A 188 -1.27 19.49 -5.94
CA ASP A 188 -1.23 20.95 -5.77
C ASP A 188 -1.88 21.38 -4.44
N LYS A 189 -3.01 20.78 -4.08
CA LYS A 189 -3.68 21.00 -2.79
C LYS A 189 -2.79 20.59 -1.62
N GLN A 190 -2.19 19.42 -1.65
CA GLN A 190 -1.28 18.95 -0.60
C GLN A 190 -0.05 19.85 -0.45
N ILE A 191 0.53 20.29 -1.57
CA ILE A 191 1.65 21.23 -1.56
C ILE A 191 1.23 22.56 -0.91
N ALA A 192 0.04 23.07 -1.24
CA ALA A 192 -0.48 24.32 -0.66
C ALA A 192 -0.73 24.17 0.85
N GLU A 193 -1.34 23.06 1.28
CA GLU A 193 -1.57 22.75 2.71
C GLU A 193 -0.26 22.62 3.48
N GLN A 194 0.73 21.91 2.95
CA GLN A 194 2.05 21.79 3.57
C GLN A 194 2.76 23.14 3.67
N LYS A 195 2.67 24.00 2.64
CA LYS A 195 3.23 25.35 2.68
C LYS A 195 2.54 26.21 3.75
N ALA A 196 1.21 26.12 3.86
CA ALA A 196 0.46 26.84 4.89
C ALA A 196 0.84 26.37 6.31
N GLN A 197 0.93 25.06 6.53
CA GLN A 197 1.36 24.49 7.81
C GLN A 197 2.79 24.92 8.15
N ARG A 198 3.70 24.87 7.18
CA ARG A 198 5.08 25.31 7.35
C ARG A 198 5.16 26.79 7.75
N ALA A 199 4.35 27.66 7.13
CA ALA A 199 4.29 29.09 7.48
C ALA A 199 3.82 29.30 8.93
N VAL A 200 2.84 28.51 9.41
CA VAL A 200 2.38 28.54 10.80
C VAL A 200 3.49 28.10 11.75
N TYR A 201 4.22 27.02 11.42
CA TYR A 201 5.34 26.58 12.25
C TYR A 201 6.48 27.60 12.31
N ILE A 202 6.84 28.24 11.18
CA ILE A 202 7.85 29.29 11.13
C ILE A 202 7.43 30.50 11.97
N ALA A 203 6.16 30.92 11.88
CA ALA A 203 5.65 32.02 12.70
C ALA A 203 5.71 31.69 14.20
N LYS A 204 5.33 30.47 14.58
CA LYS A 204 5.41 30.00 15.97
C LYS A 204 6.86 29.89 16.48
N GLU A 205 7.77 29.43 15.63
CA GLU A 205 9.21 29.37 15.94
C GLU A 205 9.77 30.77 16.18
N ALA A 206 9.47 31.72 15.30
CA ALA A 206 9.90 33.13 15.46
C ALA A 206 9.33 33.77 16.74
N GLU A 207 8.08 33.47 17.09
CA GLU A 207 7.47 33.93 18.35
C GLU A 207 8.20 33.35 19.58
N GLN A 208 8.50 32.03 19.56
CA GLN A 208 9.22 31.38 20.64
C GLN A 208 10.66 31.87 20.75
N GLU A 209 11.33 32.13 19.62
CA GLU A 209 12.68 32.70 19.60
C GLU A 209 12.69 34.13 20.15
N ALA A 210 11.76 34.98 19.74
CA ALA A 210 11.59 36.32 20.30
C ALA A 210 11.32 36.27 21.81
N GLN A 211 10.49 35.36 22.29
CA GLN A 211 10.23 35.17 23.71
C GLN A 211 11.46 34.65 24.46
N ALA A 212 12.23 33.76 23.86
CA ALA A 212 13.49 33.28 24.42
C ALA A 212 14.54 34.40 24.51
N ASP A 213 14.59 35.29 23.52
CA ASP A 213 15.48 36.46 23.53
C ASP A 213 15.09 37.46 24.60
N ILE A 214 13.80 37.74 24.77
CA ILE A 214 13.30 38.59 25.88
C ILE A 214 13.68 37.96 27.22
N ASN A 215 13.49 36.65 27.39
CA ASN A 215 13.82 35.97 28.63
C ASN A 215 15.33 35.97 28.89
N ARG A 216 16.16 35.78 27.84
CA ARG A 216 17.63 35.91 27.93
C ARG A 216 18.06 37.33 28.30
N ALA A 217 17.45 38.35 27.70
CA ALA A 217 17.73 39.75 28.02
C ALA A 217 17.34 40.10 29.46
N LYS A 218 16.16 39.66 29.92
CA LYS A 218 15.71 39.82 31.32
C LYS A 218 16.66 39.11 32.28
N GLY A 219 17.06 37.89 31.99
CA GLY A 219 18.03 37.14 32.81
C GLY A 219 19.37 37.81 32.91
N ARG A 220 19.89 38.38 31.80
CA ARG A 220 21.14 39.16 31.81
C ARG A 220 21.00 40.45 32.63
N ALA A 221 19.90 41.19 32.48
CA ALA A 221 19.66 42.42 33.24
C ALA A 221 19.55 42.14 34.75
N GLU A 222 18.84 41.05 35.13
CA GLU A 222 18.71 40.64 36.52
C GLU A 222 20.05 40.17 37.11
N ALA A 223 20.82 39.40 36.35
CA ALA A 223 22.19 39.01 36.76
C ALA A 223 23.10 40.22 36.99
N GLN A 224 23.05 41.22 36.08
CA GLN A 224 23.81 42.47 36.26
C GLN A 224 23.31 43.26 37.46
N ARG A 225 22.01 43.33 37.72
CA ARG A 225 21.44 44.00 38.91
C ARG A 225 21.92 43.35 40.20
N LEU A 226 21.84 42.01 40.29
CA LEU A 226 22.33 41.25 41.46
C LEU A 226 23.84 41.43 41.68
N LEU A 227 24.60 41.43 40.59
CA LEU A 227 26.04 41.65 40.65
C LEU A 227 26.35 43.07 41.16
N ALA A 228 25.66 44.12 40.67
CA ALA A 228 25.80 45.48 41.12
C ALA A 228 25.38 45.67 42.59
N GLU A 229 24.33 45.01 43.07
CA GLU A 229 23.91 44.99 44.46
C GLU A 229 24.99 44.35 45.40
N THR A 230 25.48 43.15 44.93
CA THR A 230 26.56 42.45 45.70
C THR A 230 27.83 43.26 45.76
N LEU A 231 28.22 43.93 44.67
CA LEU A 231 29.37 44.83 44.63
C LEU A 231 29.21 46.04 45.58
N LYS A 232 28.01 46.63 45.64
CA LYS A 232 27.69 47.69 46.57
C LYS A 232 27.78 47.26 48.04
N ALA A 233 27.29 46.06 48.35
CA ALA A 233 27.23 45.48 49.68
C ALA A 233 28.59 45.03 50.21
N GLN A 234 29.54 44.63 49.36
CA GLN A 234 30.85 44.08 49.73
C GLN A 234 32.06 45.07 49.52
N GLY A 235 31.82 46.36 49.39
CA GLY A 235 32.93 47.34 49.17
C GLY A 235 33.51 47.24 47.77
N GLY A 236 32.64 47.27 46.75
CA GLY A 236 32.75 47.12 45.31
C GLY A 236 34.13 47.21 44.61
N GLN A 237 35.02 48.01 45.06
CA GLN A 237 36.32 48.19 44.44
C GLN A 237 37.27 46.99 44.66
N LEU A 238 37.19 46.30 45.81
CA LEU A 238 38.02 45.12 46.12
C LEU A 238 37.60 43.86 45.37
N VAL A 239 36.30 43.71 45.14
CA VAL A 239 35.78 42.54 44.39
C VAL A 239 36.07 42.65 42.90
N LEU A 240 35.93 43.85 42.31
CA LEU A 240 36.32 44.10 40.92
C LEU A 240 37.81 43.90 40.67
N GLN A 241 38.66 44.32 41.64
CA GLN A 241 40.09 44.04 41.54
C GLN A 241 40.40 42.53 41.62
N LYS A 242 39.73 41.81 42.49
CA LYS A 242 39.88 40.31 42.59
C LYS A 242 39.45 39.59 41.34
N GLU A 243 38.31 39.95 40.78
CA GLU A 243 37.81 39.32 39.49
C GLU A 243 38.73 39.70 38.32
N ALA A 244 39.20 40.93 38.23
CA ALA A 244 40.16 41.35 37.20
C ALA A 244 41.50 40.60 37.32
N ILE A 245 42.00 40.33 38.51
CA ILE A 245 43.20 39.51 38.75
C ILE A 245 42.94 38.03 38.42
N GLU A 246 41.76 37.53 38.73
CA GLU A 246 41.39 36.13 38.44
C GLU A 246 41.19 35.89 36.96
N ALA A 247 40.52 36.78 36.23
CA ALA A 247 40.39 36.79 34.78
C ALA A 247 41.73 36.87 34.06
N TRP A 248 42.63 37.71 34.58
CA TRP A 248 44.00 37.83 34.09
C TRP A 248 44.81 36.55 34.30
N ARG A 249 44.67 35.91 35.45
CA ARG A 249 45.31 34.62 35.75
C ARG A 249 44.79 33.49 34.83
N GLN A 250 43.48 33.46 34.53
CA GLN A 250 42.88 32.49 33.62
C GLN A 250 43.24 32.76 32.16
N GLY A 251 43.49 34.00 31.77
CA GLY A 251 43.93 34.39 30.43
C GLY A 251 45.43 34.16 30.15
N GLY A 252 46.16 33.38 30.99
CA GLY A 252 47.56 33.00 30.75
C GLY A 252 48.56 33.96 31.32
N ALA A 253 48.17 34.94 32.19
CA ALA A 253 48.99 35.87 32.91
C ALA A 253 50.02 36.68 32.05
N LEU A 254 49.68 36.94 30.80
CA LEU A 254 50.49 37.77 29.91
C LEU A 254 50.52 39.22 30.48
N VAL A 255 51.71 39.74 30.74
CA VAL A 255 51.90 41.08 31.29
C VAL A 255 51.41 42.08 30.24
N PRO A 256 50.43 42.97 30.55
CA PRO A 256 50.03 43.99 29.60
C PRO A 256 51.21 44.98 29.43
N LYS A 257 51.56 45.24 28.18
CA LYS A 257 52.74 46.08 27.83
C LYS A 257 52.60 47.54 28.20
N VAL A 258 51.43 48.01 28.62
CA VAL A 258 51.21 49.34 29.13
C VAL A 258 50.12 49.37 30.22
N LEU A 259 50.41 49.80 31.39
CA LEU A 259 49.47 50.11 32.46
C LEU A 259 49.39 51.62 32.59
N VAL A 260 48.26 52.23 32.21
CA VAL A 260 48.05 53.66 32.47
C VAL A 260 47.36 53.81 33.82
N ILE A 261 48.08 54.31 34.82
CA ILE A 261 47.54 54.65 36.14
C ILE A 261 47.06 56.09 36.08
N GLY A 262 45.75 56.31 35.99
CA GLY A 262 45.13 57.63 36.10
C GLY A 262 45.05 58.04 37.56
N ASP A 263 45.67 59.17 37.91
CA ASP A 263 45.63 59.76 39.24
C ASP A 263 44.36 60.62 39.41
N SER A 264 43.21 59.98 39.61
CA SER A 264 41.99 60.62 40.09
C SER A 264 41.03 59.61 40.75
N LYS A 265 40.40 60.03 41.83
CA LYS A 265 39.59 59.28 42.77
C LYS A 265 38.38 58.51 42.12
N ASN A 266 38.24 58.50 40.76
CA ASN A 266 37.10 57.91 40.07
C ASN A 266 37.40 57.34 38.69
N SER A 267 38.63 56.98 38.31
CA SER A 267 38.97 56.43 37.00
C SER A 267 39.08 54.90 37.07
N VAL A 268 38.34 54.27 36.26
CA VAL A 268 38.46 52.83 35.99
C VAL A 268 39.74 52.61 35.17
N PRO A 269 40.62 51.66 35.51
CA PRO A 269 41.82 51.39 34.71
C PRO A 269 41.41 50.84 33.34
N PHE A 270 41.82 51.57 32.29
CA PHE A 270 41.64 51.12 30.90
C PHE A 270 42.88 50.31 30.48
N LEU A 271 42.70 49.10 30.12
CA LEU A 271 43.73 48.23 29.51
C LEU A 271 43.71 48.44 27.99
N LEU A 272 44.69 49.12 27.46
CA LEU A 272 44.93 49.23 26.03
C LEU A 272 45.89 48.10 25.57
N ASN A 273 45.49 47.29 24.62
CA ASN A 273 46.36 46.31 23.97
C ASN A 273 47.16 47.03 22.87
N LEU A 274 48.47 47.21 23.06
CA LEU A 274 49.35 47.92 22.12
C LEU A 274 50.05 47.00 21.09
N GLU A 275 49.54 45.79 20.84
CA GLU A 275 50.15 44.94 19.83
C GLU A 275 50.00 45.48 18.40
N ASP A 276 49.01 46.35 18.15
CA ASP A 276 48.74 46.85 16.79
C ASP A 276 49.57 48.11 16.42
N GLU A 277 50.04 48.86 17.37
CA GLU A 277 50.87 50.06 17.06
C GLU A 277 52.36 49.74 16.84
N LEU A 278 52.89 48.64 17.37
CA LEU A 278 54.29 48.26 17.20
C LEU A 278 54.63 47.60 15.89
N LYS A 279 53.66 47.34 15.10
CA LYS A 279 53.84 46.77 13.73
C LYS A 279 53.95 47.80 12.60
N GLN A 280 53.73 49.10 12.92
CA GLN A 280 53.80 50.18 11.91
C GLN A 280 55.16 50.87 11.79
N ASP A 281 56.15 50.63 12.70
CA ASP A 281 57.44 51.29 12.67
C ASP A 281 58.64 50.40 12.39
N THR A 282 58.50 49.45 11.43
CA THR A 282 59.69 48.84 10.84
C THR A 282 59.86 49.38 9.43
N PRO A 283 60.84 50.24 9.14
CA PRO A 283 61.17 50.69 7.81
C PRO A 283 61.80 49.52 7.03
N THR A 284 61.21 49.19 5.94
CA THR A 284 61.77 48.30 4.90
C THR A 284 63.09 48.82 4.44
N LYS A 285 64.14 48.00 4.56
CA LYS A 285 65.36 48.09 3.79
C LYS A 285 65.41 46.93 2.78
#